data_3403c5166bad997a185943cda63a506e
#
_entry.id   3403c5166bad997a185943cda63a506e
#
_cell.length_a   1.000
_cell.length_b   1.000
_cell.length_c   1.000
_cell.angle_alpha   90.00
_cell.angle_beta   90.00
_cell.angle_gamma   90.00
#
_symmetry.space_group_name_H-M   'P 1'
#
loop_
_entity.id
_entity.type
_entity.pdbx_description
1 polymer ?
#
loop_
_entity_poly.entity_id
_entity_poly.type
_entity_poly.pdbx_seq_one_letter_code
_entity_poly.pdbx_strand_id
1 'polypeptide(L)'
;MSTDLYGMATLDACSQIIARLAPIREQLDANASFADVAQAAYFNSVDLSAHGFFSLPGDRCGYDWNANPPENYDGPDNAFRGAAFNYFTQGIAISEVEIDVLSGDHRTIRSDVLVDVGSSINPAIDIGQIEGAFIQGMGWATTEEMIWGNEYNHPWVKPYGRLFTQGPGTYKIPGFNDTPEEFNVELMNGVSNPFAVHSSKAVGEPPFFLGASVFFAIKDAISEARSTFLSNEDQFCLNLPATSERIRMLCGDNIVLESIINDEDMAKENDQSIKEKVFTFQPKGCF
;
A
#
# COMPACT_ATOMS: atom_id res chain seq x y z
N MET A 1 -9.62 -5.76 -9.42
CA MET A 1 -9.62 -6.66 -10.60
C MET A 1 -10.93 -7.40 -10.80
N SER A 2 -11.49 -8.13 -9.80
CA SER A 2 -12.76 -8.86 -9.98
C SER A 2 -13.92 -7.94 -10.37
N THR A 3 -14.10 -6.81 -9.68
CA THR A 3 -15.13 -5.82 -10.01
C THR A 3 -14.94 -5.26 -11.42
N ASP A 4 -13.69 -4.97 -11.83
CA ASP A 4 -13.43 -4.43 -13.16
C ASP A 4 -13.80 -5.43 -14.26
N LEU A 5 -13.32 -6.68 -14.17
CA LEU A 5 -13.51 -7.67 -15.22
C LEU A 5 -14.93 -8.24 -15.20
N TYR A 6 -15.41 -8.70 -14.05
CA TYR A 6 -16.71 -9.32 -13.94
C TYR A 6 -17.86 -8.29 -14.02
N GLY A 7 -17.63 -7.08 -13.49
CA GLY A 7 -18.58 -5.99 -13.62
C GLY A 7 -18.79 -5.58 -15.07
N MET A 8 -17.71 -5.41 -15.85
CA MET A 8 -17.81 -5.11 -17.28
C MET A 8 -18.44 -6.26 -18.08
N ALA A 9 -18.11 -7.52 -17.77
CA ALA A 9 -18.75 -8.67 -18.39
C ALA A 9 -20.26 -8.73 -18.05
N THR A 10 -20.64 -8.36 -16.84
CA THR A 10 -22.05 -8.27 -16.44
C THR A 10 -22.77 -7.17 -17.22
N LEU A 11 -22.14 -6.01 -17.42
CA LEU A 11 -22.70 -4.92 -18.24
C LEU A 11 -22.91 -5.37 -19.70
N ASP A 12 -21.95 -6.14 -20.25
CA ASP A 12 -22.12 -6.71 -21.60
C ASP A 12 -23.33 -7.64 -21.66
N ALA A 13 -23.48 -8.57 -20.70
CA ALA A 13 -24.64 -9.45 -20.64
C ALA A 13 -25.97 -8.68 -20.51
N CYS A 14 -25.99 -7.64 -19.66
CA CYS A 14 -27.18 -6.78 -19.51
C CYS A 14 -27.50 -6.05 -20.83
N SER A 15 -26.49 -5.54 -21.51
CA SER A 15 -26.67 -4.84 -22.79
C SER A 15 -27.25 -5.75 -23.86
N GLN A 16 -26.82 -7.02 -23.92
CA GLN A 16 -27.37 -8.02 -24.83
C GLN A 16 -28.87 -8.30 -24.55
N ILE A 17 -29.25 -8.41 -23.28
CA ILE A 17 -30.66 -8.62 -22.89
C ILE A 17 -31.48 -7.36 -23.21
N ILE A 18 -30.99 -6.18 -22.86
CA ILE A 18 -31.68 -4.91 -23.12
C ILE A 18 -31.96 -4.75 -24.63
N ALA A 19 -30.96 -5.04 -25.48
CA ALA A 19 -31.13 -4.95 -26.92
C ALA A 19 -32.25 -5.91 -27.44
N ARG A 20 -32.39 -7.12 -26.89
CA ARG A 20 -33.45 -8.05 -27.24
C ARG A 20 -34.81 -7.63 -26.70
N LEU A 21 -34.87 -6.96 -25.55
CA LEU A 21 -36.10 -6.46 -24.94
C LEU A 21 -36.62 -5.18 -25.58
N ALA A 22 -35.75 -4.37 -26.24
CA ALA A 22 -36.12 -3.08 -26.81
C ALA A 22 -37.33 -3.15 -27.74
N PRO A 23 -37.41 -4.07 -28.74
CA PRO A 23 -38.58 -4.16 -29.64
C PRO A 23 -39.88 -4.56 -28.90
N ILE A 24 -39.79 -5.33 -27.82
CA ILE A 24 -40.94 -5.71 -26.99
C ILE A 24 -41.44 -4.50 -26.19
N ARG A 25 -40.51 -3.73 -25.63
CA ARG A 25 -40.82 -2.51 -24.86
C ARG A 25 -41.50 -1.45 -25.71
N GLU A 26 -41.11 -1.30 -26.97
CA GLU A 26 -41.73 -0.35 -27.92
C GLU A 26 -43.20 -0.70 -28.24
N GLN A 27 -43.59 -1.99 -28.07
CA GLN A 27 -44.98 -2.45 -28.34
C GLN A 27 -45.90 -2.35 -27.11
N LEU A 28 -45.34 -2.07 -25.93
CA LEU A 28 -46.08 -1.96 -24.67
C LEU A 28 -46.34 -0.50 -24.31
N ASP A 29 -47.27 -0.30 -23.35
CA ASP A 29 -47.52 1.03 -22.78
C ASP A 29 -46.21 1.63 -22.21
N ALA A 30 -46.05 2.97 -22.37
CA ALA A 30 -44.87 3.67 -21.89
C ALA A 30 -44.64 3.53 -20.39
N ASN A 31 -45.65 3.25 -19.60
CA ASN A 31 -45.61 3.01 -18.16
C ASN A 31 -45.45 1.53 -17.79
N ALA A 32 -45.31 0.62 -18.77
CA ALA A 32 -45.13 -0.80 -18.50
C ALA A 32 -43.90 -1.04 -17.61
N SER A 33 -44.06 -1.80 -16.55
CA SER A 33 -42.97 -2.18 -15.65
C SER A 33 -41.96 -3.10 -16.34
N PHE A 34 -40.76 -3.23 -15.77
CA PHE A 34 -39.77 -4.19 -16.25
C PHE A 34 -40.33 -5.64 -16.21
N ALA A 35 -41.14 -5.96 -15.20
CA ALA A 35 -41.80 -7.28 -15.10
C ALA A 35 -42.75 -7.53 -16.27
N ASP A 36 -43.53 -6.54 -16.69
CA ASP A 36 -44.45 -6.64 -17.83
C ASP A 36 -43.68 -6.89 -19.14
N VAL A 37 -42.57 -6.15 -19.33
CA VAL A 37 -41.69 -6.34 -20.50
C VAL A 37 -41.07 -7.74 -20.52
N ALA A 38 -40.57 -8.23 -19.37
CA ALA A 38 -39.97 -9.54 -19.26
C ALA A 38 -41.01 -10.65 -19.50
N GLN A 39 -42.23 -10.47 -18.98
CA GLN A 39 -43.34 -11.43 -19.21
C GLN A 39 -43.77 -11.45 -20.69
N ALA A 40 -43.92 -10.30 -21.31
CA ALA A 40 -44.25 -10.21 -22.74
C ALA A 40 -43.14 -10.83 -23.60
N ALA A 41 -41.87 -10.59 -23.27
CA ALA A 41 -40.71 -11.18 -23.95
C ALA A 41 -40.73 -12.72 -23.82
N TYR A 42 -41.02 -13.24 -22.63
CA TYR A 42 -41.15 -14.69 -22.39
C TYR A 42 -42.22 -15.33 -23.30
N PHE A 43 -43.41 -14.72 -23.36
CA PHE A 43 -44.49 -15.24 -24.24
C PHE A 43 -44.20 -15.07 -25.73
N ASN A 44 -43.35 -14.13 -26.09
CA ASN A 44 -42.84 -13.98 -27.47
C ASN A 44 -41.62 -14.84 -27.77
N SER A 45 -41.23 -15.74 -26.87
CA SER A 45 -40.07 -16.65 -27.03
C SER A 45 -38.76 -15.93 -27.25
N VAL A 46 -38.58 -14.74 -26.62
CA VAL A 46 -37.31 -14.02 -26.60
C VAL A 46 -36.37 -14.66 -25.58
N ASP A 47 -35.13 -14.90 -25.98
CA ASP A 47 -34.11 -15.43 -25.05
C ASP A 47 -33.75 -14.38 -24.01
N LEU A 48 -34.04 -14.69 -22.72
CA LEU A 48 -33.81 -13.84 -21.55
C LEU A 48 -32.50 -14.18 -20.83
N SER A 49 -31.67 -15.06 -21.39
CA SER A 49 -30.33 -15.38 -20.89
C SER A 49 -29.26 -14.69 -21.73
N ALA A 50 -28.12 -14.37 -21.13
CA ALA A 50 -26.99 -13.83 -21.85
C ALA A 50 -25.65 -14.30 -21.23
N HIS A 51 -24.67 -14.45 -22.08
CA HIS A 51 -23.28 -14.69 -21.70
C HIS A 51 -22.46 -13.43 -21.98
N GLY A 52 -22.06 -12.74 -20.90
CA GLY A 52 -21.22 -11.57 -21.01
C GLY A 52 -19.75 -11.90 -20.98
N PHE A 53 -18.98 -11.18 -21.78
CA PHE A 53 -17.53 -11.32 -21.84
C PHE A 53 -16.86 -9.95 -21.90
N PHE A 54 -15.74 -9.81 -21.18
CA PHE A 54 -14.92 -8.62 -21.23
C PHE A 54 -13.45 -8.98 -21.21
N SER A 55 -12.68 -8.38 -22.10
CA SER A 55 -11.21 -8.40 -22.10
C SER A 55 -10.67 -6.99 -22.04
N LEU A 56 -9.57 -6.81 -21.34
CA LEU A 56 -8.88 -5.52 -21.34
C LEU A 56 -8.38 -5.20 -22.77
N PRO A 57 -8.53 -3.95 -23.24
CA PRO A 57 -8.00 -3.54 -24.53
C PRO A 57 -6.48 -3.73 -24.60
N GLY A 58 -5.99 -4.30 -25.70
CA GLY A 58 -4.56 -4.62 -25.87
C GLY A 58 -3.63 -3.40 -25.91
N ASP A 59 -4.17 -2.24 -26.28
CA ASP A 59 -3.45 -0.95 -26.26
C ASP A 59 -3.29 -0.36 -24.85
N ARG A 60 -3.96 -0.95 -23.85
CA ARG A 60 -3.92 -0.52 -22.44
C ARG A 60 -3.30 -1.50 -21.47
N CYS A 61 -3.19 -2.75 -21.89
CA CYS A 61 -2.59 -3.83 -21.11
C CYS A 61 -1.78 -4.71 -22.05
N GLY A 62 -0.53 -4.42 -22.21
CA GLY A 62 0.33 -5.17 -23.12
C GLY A 62 1.76 -4.67 -23.02
N TYR A 63 2.31 -4.61 -21.80
CA TYR A 63 3.68 -4.19 -21.61
C TYR A 63 4.64 -5.33 -21.94
N ASP A 64 5.48 -5.13 -22.97
CA ASP A 64 6.53 -6.08 -23.33
C ASP A 64 7.85 -5.73 -22.64
N TRP A 65 8.21 -6.50 -21.64
CA TRP A 65 9.44 -6.34 -20.86
C TRP A 65 10.70 -6.56 -21.71
N ASN A 66 10.60 -7.31 -22.81
CA ASN A 66 11.72 -7.66 -23.68
C ASN A 66 11.84 -6.75 -24.92
N ALA A 67 10.87 -5.85 -25.16
CA ALA A 67 10.93 -4.95 -26.28
C ALA A 67 12.17 -4.05 -26.20
N ASN A 68 12.84 -3.89 -27.31
CA ASN A 68 13.91 -2.93 -27.49
C ASN A 68 13.35 -1.64 -28.14
N PRO A 69 13.93 -0.48 -27.83
CA PRO A 69 13.52 0.75 -28.50
C PRO A 69 13.74 0.62 -30.02
N PRO A 70 12.79 1.07 -30.85
CA PRO A 70 12.99 1.20 -32.28
C PRO A 70 14.23 2.04 -32.60
N GLU A 71 14.82 1.80 -33.78
CA GLU A 71 15.95 2.62 -34.26
C GLU A 71 15.51 4.11 -34.33
N ASN A 72 16.29 5.00 -33.71
CA ASN A 72 16.02 6.42 -33.58
C ASN A 72 14.76 6.76 -32.74
N TYR A 73 14.40 5.95 -31.75
CA TYR A 73 13.32 6.25 -30.82
C TYR A 73 13.63 7.51 -30.01
N ASP A 74 12.75 8.51 -30.12
CA ASP A 74 12.83 9.82 -29.43
C ASP A 74 11.64 10.05 -28.46
N GLY A 75 10.81 9.03 -28.24
CA GLY A 75 9.66 9.09 -27.35
C GLY A 75 10.02 8.96 -25.87
N PRO A 76 9.02 9.08 -24.98
CA PRO A 76 9.23 8.91 -23.53
C PRO A 76 9.82 7.56 -23.18
N ASP A 77 10.63 7.52 -22.11
CA ASP A 77 11.27 6.30 -21.62
C ASP A 77 10.27 5.14 -21.49
N ASN A 78 10.60 4.02 -22.11
CA ASN A 78 9.81 2.79 -22.12
C ASN A 78 8.41 2.85 -22.77
N ALA A 79 7.97 3.94 -23.39
CA ALA A 79 6.67 4.01 -24.05
C ALA A 79 6.55 3.03 -25.24
N PHE A 80 7.66 2.65 -25.86
CA PHE A 80 7.70 1.63 -26.91
C PHE A 80 7.34 0.22 -26.40
N ARG A 81 7.32 0.03 -25.08
CA ARG A 81 6.96 -1.27 -24.47
C ARG A 81 5.46 -1.46 -24.30
N GLY A 82 4.65 -0.44 -24.61
CA GLY A 82 3.20 -0.47 -24.41
C GLY A 82 2.77 -0.01 -23.02
N ALA A 83 1.49 -0.19 -22.70
CA ALA A 83 0.89 0.21 -21.43
C ALA A 83 0.91 -0.95 -20.44
N ALA A 84 1.48 -0.70 -19.24
CA ALA A 84 1.50 -1.69 -18.16
C ALA A 84 0.16 -1.76 -17.41
N PHE A 85 -0.62 -0.65 -17.38
CA PHE A 85 -1.81 -0.52 -16.55
C PHE A 85 -2.96 0.13 -17.33
N ASN A 86 -4.19 -0.35 -17.06
CA ASN A 86 -5.41 0.16 -17.68
C ASN A 86 -5.80 1.55 -17.16
N TYR A 87 -5.50 1.84 -15.90
CA TYR A 87 -5.71 3.14 -15.24
C TYR A 87 -4.79 3.27 -14.01
N PHE A 88 -4.77 4.47 -13.45
CA PHE A 88 -3.98 4.81 -12.27
C PHE A 88 -4.88 5.31 -11.15
N THR A 89 -4.48 5.08 -9.92
CA THR A 89 -5.04 5.64 -8.69
C THR A 89 -4.03 6.61 -8.09
N GLN A 90 -4.52 7.69 -7.49
CA GLN A 90 -3.71 8.68 -6.80
C GLN A 90 -4.18 8.80 -5.35
N GLY A 91 -3.25 9.09 -4.46
CA GLY A 91 -3.57 9.30 -3.06
C GLY A 91 -2.46 10.04 -2.34
N ILE A 92 -2.81 10.63 -1.21
CA ILE A 92 -1.89 11.30 -0.31
C ILE A 92 -2.22 10.91 1.11
N ALA A 93 -1.20 10.74 1.96
CA ALA A 93 -1.37 10.56 3.38
C ALA A 93 -0.37 11.42 4.15
N ILE A 94 -0.83 11.93 5.29
CA ILE A 94 0.00 12.67 6.25
C ILE A 94 -0.21 12.01 7.60
N SER A 95 0.88 11.71 8.31
CA SER A 95 0.82 11.07 9.62
C SER A 95 1.61 11.86 10.65
N GLU A 96 1.11 11.85 11.87
CA GLU A 96 1.75 12.39 13.07
C GLU A 96 2.04 11.24 14.03
N VAL A 97 3.27 11.18 14.54
CA VAL A 97 3.72 10.12 15.45
C VAL A 97 4.38 10.70 16.68
N GLU A 98 4.38 9.94 17.75
CA GLU A 98 5.20 10.15 18.93
C GLU A 98 6.11 8.94 19.12
N ILE A 99 7.41 9.17 19.37
CA ILE A 99 8.38 8.12 19.70
C ILE A 99 8.86 8.28 21.14
N ASP A 100 9.03 7.16 21.83
CA ASP A 100 9.76 7.12 23.10
C ASP A 100 11.24 6.87 22.81
N VAL A 101 12.05 7.86 23.01
CA VAL A 101 13.50 7.78 22.72
C VAL A 101 14.25 6.79 23.62
N LEU A 102 13.69 6.38 24.76
CA LEU A 102 14.31 5.43 25.69
C LEU A 102 13.98 3.98 25.39
N SER A 103 12.78 3.70 24.89
CA SER A 103 12.34 2.34 24.54
C SER A 103 12.41 2.08 23.02
N GLY A 104 12.30 3.13 22.21
CA GLY A 104 12.10 3.04 20.77
C GLY A 104 10.66 2.73 20.36
N ASP A 105 9.73 2.67 21.31
CA ASP A 105 8.33 2.50 21.00
C ASP A 105 7.77 3.75 20.30
N HIS A 106 6.76 3.55 19.47
CA HIS A 106 6.07 4.64 18.80
C HIS A 106 4.56 4.43 18.86
N ARG A 107 3.84 5.52 18.73
CA ARG A 107 2.39 5.52 18.49
C ARG A 107 2.05 6.49 17.39
N THR A 108 1.05 6.14 16.61
CA THR A 108 0.51 7.01 15.57
C THR A 108 -0.63 7.83 16.15
N ILE A 109 -0.41 9.13 16.32
CA ILE A 109 -1.38 10.06 16.90
C ILE A 109 -2.51 10.32 15.89
N ARG A 110 -2.15 10.61 14.65
CA ARG A 110 -3.09 10.97 13.61
C ARG A 110 -2.61 10.53 12.24
N SER A 111 -3.57 10.11 11.40
CA SER A 111 -3.34 9.93 9.96
C SER A 111 -4.53 10.48 9.17
N ASP A 112 -4.25 11.36 8.22
CA ASP A 112 -5.21 11.90 7.26
C ASP A 112 -4.89 11.32 5.89
N VAL A 113 -5.88 10.69 5.25
CA VAL A 113 -5.70 9.95 4.00
C VAL A 113 -6.76 10.38 2.99
N LEU A 114 -6.33 10.81 1.80
CA LEU A 114 -7.20 11.14 0.67
C LEU A 114 -6.84 10.24 -0.50
N VAL A 115 -7.84 9.53 -1.05
CA VAL A 115 -7.62 8.55 -2.14
C VAL A 115 -8.62 8.73 -3.26
N ASP A 116 -8.11 8.67 -4.49
CA ASP A 116 -8.91 8.57 -5.71
C ASP A 116 -9.38 7.12 -5.92
N VAL A 117 -10.66 6.89 -5.74
CA VAL A 117 -11.33 5.62 -6.03
C VAL A 117 -12.24 5.70 -7.26
N GLY A 118 -12.10 6.76 -8.06
CA GLY A 118 -13.03 7.07 -9.13
C GLY A 118 -14.42 7.40 -8.57
N SER A 119 -15.47 6.91 -9.21
CA SER A 119 -16.82 6.95 -8.66
C SER A 119 -17.04 5.76 -7.74
N SER A 120 -17.12 6.00 -6.44
CA SER A 120 -17.31 4.94 -5.44
C SER A 120 -18.63 4.19 -5.69
N ILE A 121 -18.57 2.88 -5.78
CA ILE A 121 -19.76 2.03 -5.88
C ILE A 121 -20.41 1.85 -4.50
N ASN A 122 -19.58 1.74 -3.46
CA ASN A 122 -20.02 1.64 -2.07
C ASN A 122 -19.00 2.31 -1.15
N PRO A 123 -19.23 3.56 -0.72
CA PRO A 123 -18.28 4.31 0.10
C PRO A 123 -17.90 3.61 1.39
N ALA A 124 -18.79 2.88 2.04
CA ALA A 124 -18.49 2.16 3.28
C ALA A 124 -17.46 1.04 3.06
N ILE A 125 -17.55 0.33 1.92
CA ILE A 125 -16.58 -0.70 1.56
C ILE A 125 -15.26 -0.04 1.16
N ASP A 126 -15.29 1.02 0.37
CA ASP A 126 -14.07 1.69 -0.10
C ASP A 126 -13.28 2.29 1.06
N ILE A 127 -13.95 2.96 2.01
CA ILE A 127 -13.30 3.49 3.22
C ILE A 127 -12.68 2.33 4.03
N GLY A 128 -13.41 1.26 4.29
CA GLY A 128 -12.88 0.12 5.03
C GLY A 128 -11.69 -0.57 4.34
N GLN A 129 -11.65 -0.59 3.00
CA GLN A 129 -10.49 -1.08 2.25
C GLN A 129 -9.28 -0.14 2.39
N ILE A 130 -9.50 1.16 2.35
CA ILE A 130 -8.43 2.15 2.52
C ILE A 130 -7.83 2.05 3.92
N GLU A 131 -8.66 2.04 4.95
CA GLU A 131 -8.22 1.88 6.35
C GLU A 131 -7.43 0.57 6.51
N GLY A 132 -7.98 -0.55 6.04
CA GLY A 132 -7.33 -1.85 6.17
C GLY A 132 -6.00 -1.94 5.43
N ALA A 133 -5.91 -1.42 4.20
CA ALA A 133 -4.67 -1.41 3.43
C ALA A 133 -3.62 -0.47 4.04
N PHE A 134 -4.03 0.69 4.55
CA PHE A 134 -3.14 1.62 5.24
C PHE A 134 -2.50 0.97 6.47
N ILE A 135 -3.30 0.30 7.31
CA ILE A 135 -2.80 -0.38 8.53
C ILE A 135 -1.83 -1.51 8.16
N GLN A 136 -2.10 -2.28 7.12
CA GLN A 136 -1.14 -3.28 6.63
C GLN A 136 0.16 -2.63 6.14
N GLY A 137 0.08 -1.53 5.39
CA GLY A 137 1.25 -0.79 4.93
C GLY A 137 2.07 -0.19 6.07
N MET A 138 1.40 0.33 7.08
CA MET A 138 2.00 0.81 8.32
C MET A 138 2.72 -0.33 9.05
N GLY A 139 2.07 -1.48 9.23
CA GLY A 139 2.66 -2.63 9.89
C GLY A 139 3.91 -3.14 9.17
N TRP A 140 3.84 -3.27 7.86
CA TRP A 140 4.98 -3.65 7.02
C TRP A 140 6.15 -2.67 7.16
N ALA A 141 5.85 -1.38 7.33
CA ALA A 141 6.86 -0.35 7.48
C ALA A 141 7.43 -0.23 8.91
N THR A 142 6.75 -0.77 9.94
CA THR A 142 7.11 -0.53 11.35
C THR A 142 7.37 -1.79 12.17
N THR A 143 6.42 -2.72 12.27
CA THR A 143 6.48 -3.83 13.23
C THR A 143 6.70 -5.21 12.60
N GLU A 144 6.37 -5.38 11.32
CA GLU A 144 6.40 -6.67 10.63
C GLU A 144 7.80 -6.98 10.11
N GLU A 145 8.64 -7.58 10.94
CA GLU A 145 10.01 -7.95 10.58
C GLU A 145 10.10 -9.42 10.16
N MET A 146 10.78 -9.67 9.03
CA MET A 146 11.09 -11.01 8.55
C MET A 146 12.52 -11.39 8.90
N ILE A 147 12.69 -12.37 9.80
CA ILE A 147 13.99 -12.84 10.28
C ILE A 147 14.27 -14.24 9.71
N TRP A 148 15.33 -14.32 8.92
CA TRP A 148 15.84 -15.57 8.36
C TRP A 148 17.14 -15.98 9.03
N GLY A 149 17.26 -17.25 9.38
CA GLY A 149 18.52 -17.80 9.90
C GLY A 149 19.64 -17.69 8.86
N ASN A 150 20.74 -17.04 9.25
CA ASN A 150 21.95 -16.95 8.44
C ASN A 150 23.19 -16.89 9.36
N GLU A 151 24.36 -17.04 8.76
CA GLU A 151 25.61 -17.07 9.49
C GLU A 151 26.00 -15.73 10.12
N TYR A 152 25.58 -14.62 9.49
CA TYR A 152 26.06 -13.29 9.82
C TYR A 152 25.11 -12.51 10.74
N ASN A 153 23.84 -12.40 10.35
CA ASN A 153 22.88 -11.54 11.04
C ASN A 153 22.11 -12.30 12.13
N HIS A 154 21.71 -13.56 11.85
CA HIS A 154 20.88 -14.37 12.75
C HIS A 154 21.44 -15.79 12.92
N PRO A 155 22.68 -15.92 13.45
CA PRO A 155 23.35 -17.23 13.59
C PRO A 155 22.68 -18.16 14.59
N TRP A 156 21.81 -17.63 15.44
CA TRP A 156 21.03 -18.35 16.45
C TRP A 156 19.79 -19.06 15.87
N VAL A 157 19.30 -18.64 14.68
CA VAL A 157 18.19 -19.31 13.98
C VAL A 157 18.73 -20.49 13.16
N LYS A 158 18.36 -21.70 13.51
CA LYS A 158 18.80 -22.92 12.85
C LYS A 158 17.62 -23.74 12.32
N PRO A 159 17.79 -24.48 11.20
CA PRO A 159 18.91 -24.42 10.26
C PRO A 159 18.95 -23.08 9.50
N TYR A 160 20.07 -22.73 8.92
CA TYR A 160 20.18 -21.55 8.06
C TYR A 160 19.19 -21.64 6.88
N GLY A 161 18.62 -20.50 6.49
CA GLY A 161 17.52 -20.42 5.52
C GLY A 161 16.13 -20.65 6.14
N ARG A 162 16.05 -20.98 7.46
CA ARG A 162 14.77 -21.08 8.15
C ARG A 162 14.22 -19.69 8.46
N LEU A 163 12.94 -19.47 8.16
CA LEU A 163 12.20 -18.31 8.64
C LEU A 163 11.88 -18.48 10.12
N PHE A 164 12.27 -17.54 10.96
CA PHE A 164 11.96 -17.52 12.40
C PHE A 164 10.57 -16.92 12.65
N THR A 165 10.25 -15.84 11.96
CA THR A 165 9.01 -15.07 12.11
C THR A 165 7.84 -15.72 11.37
N GLN A 166 7.34 -16.87 11.91
CA GLN A 166 6.34 -17.71 11.24
C GLN A 166 4.91 -17.56 11.78
N GLY A 167 4.70 -16.78 12.82
CA GLY A 167 3.39 -16.71 13.44
C GLY A 167 3.29 -15.53 14.41
N PRO A 168 2.13 -15.31 15.04
CA PRO A 168 1.84 -14.11 15.83
C PRO A 168 2.78 -13.94 17.05
N GLY A 169 3.43 -15.00 17.49
CA GLY A 169 4.45 -14.94 18.55
C GLY A 169 5.74 -14.25 18.13
N THR A 170 6.06 -14.25 16.85
CA THR A 170 7.33 -13.73 16.30
C THR A 170 7.14 -12.74 15.15
N TYR A 171 6.07 -12.83 14.38
CA TYR A 171 5.71 -11.88 13.33
C TYR A 171 4.59 -10.97 13.82
N LYS A 172 4.90 -9.69 14.01
CA LYS A 172 4.03 -8.73 14.72
C LYS A 172 3.27 -7.85 13.75
N ILE A 173 2.07 -8.29 13.36
CA ILE A 173 1.12 -7.44 12.66
C ILE A 173 0.55 -6.38 13.62
N PRO A 174 0.12 -5.20 13.14
CA PRO A 174 -0.53 -4.20 13.97
C PRO A 174 -1.75 -4.77 14.69
N GLY A 175 -1.83 -4.51 15.99
CA GLY A 175 -3.01 -4.78 16.79
C GLY A 175 -3.96 -3.58 16.82
N PHE A 176 -5.03 -3.70 17.60
CA PHE A 176 -6.03 -2.63 17.72
C PHE A 176 -5.45 -1.32 18.27
N ASN A 177 -4.50 -1.39 19.20
CA ASN A 177 -3.90 -0.20 19.81
C ASN A 177 -2.79 0.43 18.94
N ASP A 178 -2.38 -0.22 17.87
CA ASP A 178 -1.36 0.32 16.96
C ASP A 178 -1.96 1.19 15.85
N THR A 179 -3.30 1.18 15.73
CA THR A 179 -4.00 2.04 14.76
C THR A 179 -3.88 3.51 15.16
N PRO A 180 -3.92 4.46 14.20
CA PRO A 180 -3.93 5.88 14.52
C PRO A 180 -5.06 6.24 15.51
N GLU A 181 -4.77 7.06 16.53
CA GLU A 181 -5.77 7.52 17.50
C GLU A 181 -6.85 8.37 16.80
N GLU A 182 -6.43 9.21 15.84
CA GLU A 182 -7.31 9.89 14.89
C GLU A 182 -7.02 9.39 13.49
N PHE A 183 -8.01 8.75 12.88
CA PHE A 183 -7.86 8.19 11.53
C PHE A 183 -8.93 8.76 10.60
N ASN A 184 -8.55 9.70 9.73
CA ASN A 184 -9.43 10.37 8.80
C ASN A 184 -9.19 9.89 7.38
N VAL A 185 -10.23 9.32 6.76
CA VAL A 185 -10.18 8.86 5.38
C VAL A 185 -11.20 9.62 4.55
N GLU A 186 -10.75 10.22 3.47
CA GLU A 186 -11.59 10.94 2.52
C GLU A 186 -11.43 10.36 1.11
N LEU A 187 -12.55 10.21 0.41
CA LEU A 187 -12.58 9.81 -1.00
C LEU A 187 -12.54 11.06 -1.88
N MET A 188 -11.63 11.08 -2.85
CA MET A 188 -11.50 12.21 -3.77
C MET A 188 -12.74 12.33 -4.66
N ASN A 189 -13.37 13.51 -4.65
CA ASN A 189 -14.56 13.76 -5.43
C ASN A 189 -14.23 14.26 -6.84
N GLY A 190 -15.16 14.02 -7.80
CA GLY A 190 -15.09 14.57 -9.14
C GLY A 190 -14.09 13.88 -10.08
N VAL A 191 -13.53 12.75 -9.68
CA VAL A 191 -12.64 11.93 -10.51
C VAL A 191 -13.46 10.89 -11.26
N SER A 192 -13.20 10.72 -12.55
CA SER A 192 -13.87 9.71 -13.37
C SER A 192 -12.86 8.70 -13.92
N ASN A 193 -13.31 7.46 -14.09
CA ASN A 193 -12.56 6.39 -14.74
C ASN A 193 -13.44 5.76 -15.86
N PRO A 194 -13.29 6.16 -17.12
CA PRO A 194 -14.10 5.62 -18.21
C PRO A 194 -13.77 4.16 -18.56
N PHE A 195 -12.77 3.57 -17.93
CA PHE A 195 -12.19 2.28 -18.29
C PHE A 195 -12.66 1.12 -17.41
N ALA A 196 -13.41 1.41 -16.36
CA ALA A 196 -13.95 0.42 -15.46
C ALA A 196 -15.44 0.63 -15.16
N VAL A 197 -16.07 -0.39 -14.60
CA VAL A 197 -17.50 -0.40 -14.30
C VAL A 197 -17.91 0.78 -13.44
N HIS A 198 -18.94 1.50 -13.90
CA HIS A 198 -19.49 2.69 -13.23
C HIS A 198 -18.42 3.73 -12.82
N SER A 199 -17.34 3.83 -13.58
CA SER A 199 -16.27 4.82 -13.34
C SER A 199 -15.48 4.58 -12.03
N SER A 200 -15.57 3.39 -11.45
CA SER A 200 -14.85 3.01 -10.23
C SER A 200 -13.38 2.71 -10.48
N LYS A 201 -12.60 2.66 -9.43
CA LYS A 201 -11.20 2.20 -9.44
C LYS A 201 -10.98 1.11 -8.40
N ALA A 202 -9.95 0.29 -8.60
CA ALA A 202 -9.51 -0.68 -7.60
C ALA A 202 -8.99 0.06 -6.36
N VAL A 203 -9.41 -0.37 -5.18
CA VAL A 203 -9.12 0.31 -3.91
C VAL A 203 -8.42 -0.59 -2.87
N GLY A 204 -8.37 -1.91 -3.11
CA GLY A 204 -7.85 -2.85 -2.10
C GLY A 204 -6.36 -2.66 -1.77
N GLU A 205 -5.52 -2.50 -2.78
CA GLU A 205 -4.06 -2.48 -2.62
C GLU A 205 -3.41 -1.09 -2.78
N PRO A 206 -3.92 -0.15 -3.60
CA PRO A 206 -3.26 1.14 -3.78
C PRO A 206 -3.00 1.92 -2.49
N PRO A 207 -3.89 1.93 -1.48
CA PRO A 207 -3.65 2.64 -0.23
C PRO A 207 -2.55 2.06 0.65
N PHE A 208 -2.08 0.84 0.38
CA PHE A 208 -1.04 0.17 1.16
C PHE A 208 0.22 1.04 1.31
N PHE A 209 0.70 1.64 0.21
CA PHE A 209 1.89 2.49 0.24
C PHE A 209 1.71 3.79 1.03
N LEU A 210 0.48 4.23 1.24
CA LEU A 210 0.20 5.41 2.05
C LEU A 210 0.55 5.21 3.53
N GLY A 211 0.54 3.96 4.01
CA GLY A 211 1.03 3.59 5.34
C GLY A 211 2.51 3.95 5.58
N ALA A 212 3.30 4.12 4.52
CA ALA A 212 4.68 4.59 4.62
C ALA A 212 4.80 6.02 5.19
N SER A 213 3.72 6.82 5.21
CA SER A 213 3.71 8.13 5.86
C SER A 213 4.08 8.06 7.34
N VAL A 214 3.68 6.99 8.03
CA VAL A 214 4.06 6.73 9.42
C VAL A 214 5.56 6.49 9.56
N PHE A 215 6.15 5.71 8.65
CA PHE A 215 7.60 5.50 8.63
C PHE A 215 8.40 6.80 8.44
N PHE A 216 7.96 7.65 7.54
CA PHE A 216 8.62 8.95 7.32
C PHE A 216 8.45 9.87 8.52
N ALA A 217 7.29 9.89 9.16
CA ALA A 217 7.06 10.63 10.40
C ALA A 217 7.98 10.13 11.54
N ILE A 218 8.16 8.81 11.70
CA ILE A 218 9.12 8.22 12.64
C ILE A 218 10.55 8.67 12.31
N LYS A 219 10.93 8.68 11.04
CA LYS A 219 12.25 9.14 10.62
C LYS A 219 12.49 10.61 10.98
N ASP A 220 11.48 11.47 10.81
CA ASP A 220 11.56 12.88 11.18
C ASP A 220 11.66 13.05 12.71
N ALA A 221 10.90 12.26 13.49
CA ALA A 221 10.99 12.26 14.95
C ALA A 221 12.38 11.79 15.44
N ILE A 222 12.99 10.78 14.82
CA ILE A 222 14.37 10.37 15.10
C ILE A 222 15.34 11.51 14.77
N SER A 223 15.15 12.20 13.65
CA SER A 223 15.99 13.35 13.28
C SER A 223 15.97 14.45 14.34
N GLU A 224 14.79 14.76 14.86
CA GLU A 224 14.63 15.75 15.94
C GLU A 224 15.29 15.27 17.24
N ALA A 225 15.11 14.01 17.64
CA ALA A 225 15.80 13.43 18.79
C ALA A 225 17.32 13.54 18.64
N ARG A 226 17.86 13.21 17.48
CA ARG A 226 19.29 13.31 17.17
C ARG A 226 19.81 14.75 17.27
N SER A 227 19.05 15.74 16.79
CA SER A 227 19.44 17.15 16.88
C SER A 227 19.63 17.61 18.32
N THR A 228 18.91 16.98 19.25
CA THR A 228 19.01 17.27 20.69
C THR A 228 20.26 16.64 21.33
N PHE A 229 20.63 15.43 20.91
CA PHE A 229 21.71 14.66 21.52
C PHE A 229 23.05 14.77 20.79
N LEU A 230 23.01 14.99 19.48
CA LEU A 230 24.19 15.04 18.62
C LEU A 230 24.36 16.44 18.04
N SER A 231 25.58 16.97 18.10
CA SER A 231 25.88 18.34 17.68
C SER A 231 25.93 18.54 16.14
N ASN A 232 25.71 17.52 15.34
CA ASN A 232 25.72 17.58 13.88
C ASN A 232 24.45 16.93 13.31
N GLU A 233 23.87 17.55 12.27
CA GLU A 233 22.82 16.99 11.42
C GLU A 233 23.39 15.89 10.49
N ASP A 234 24.03 14.89 11.06
CA ASP A 234 24.58 13.80 10.26
C ASP A 234 23.43 12.97 9.66
N GLN A 235 23.46 12.77 8.35
CA GLN A 235 22.51 11.91 7.66
C GLN A 235 22.56 10.49 8.24
N PHE A 236 21.41 9.92 8.52
CA PHE A 236 21.27 8.54 8.96
C PHE A 236 20.33 7.78 8.04
N CYS A 237 20.48 6.47 8.00
CA CYS A 237 19.62 5.59 7.22
C CYS A 237 18.73 4.79 8.17
N LEU A 238 17.42 5.03 8.12
CA LEU A 238 16.43 4.17 8.74
C LEU A 238 15.96 3.15 7.70
N ASN A 239 16.21 1.88 7.97
CA ASN A 239 15.74 0.78 7.14
C ASN A 239 14.36 0.28 7.58
N LEU A 240 13.56 -0.19 6.64
CA LEU A 240 12.31 -0.88 6.91
C LEU A 240 12.56 -2.29 7.48
N PRO A 241 11.72 -2.75 8.41
CA PRO A 241 10.73 -2.00 9.17
C PRO A 241 11.39 -1.16 10.27
N ALA A 242 10.76 -0.02 10.65
CA ALA A 242 11.19 0.83 11.76
C ALA A 242 10.80 0.20 13.11
N THR A 243 11.46 -0.89 13.48
CA THR A 243 11.23 -1.55 14.77
C THR A 243 11.69 -0.69 15.93
N SER A 244 11.16 -0.96 17.14
CA SER A 244 11.56 -0.25 18.37
C SER A 244 13.08 -0.27 18.58
N GLU A 245 13.73 -1.39 18.28
CA GLU A 245 15.20 -1.50 18.34
C GLU A 245 15.88 -0.49 17.40
N ARG A 246 15.44 -0.40 16.13
CA ARG A 246 16.02 0.53 15.16
C ARG A 246 15.77 1.98 15.54
N ILE A 247 14.56 2.30 15.99
CA ILE A 247 14.22 3.65 16.47
C ILE A 247 15.13 4.00 17.64
N ARG A 248 15.19 3.13 18.67
CA ARG A 248 16.01 3.35 19.88
C ARG A 248 17.47 3.60 19.55
N MET A 249 18.07 2.75 18.74
CA MET A 249 19.49 2.83 18.42
C MET A 249 19.83 4.05 17.55
N LEU A 250 18.91 4.46 16.67
CA LEU A 250 19.12 5.61 15.80
C LEU A 250 18.90 6.95 16.51
N CYS A 251 18.22 7.03 17.64
CA CYS A 251 18.11 8.26 18.42
C CYS A 251 19.46 8.76 18.92
N GLY A 252 20.44 7.88 19.17
CA GLY A 252 21.84 8.24 19.37
C GLY A 252 22.14 9.05 20.63
N ASP A 253 21.40 8.84 21.72
CA ASP A 253 21.69 9.45 23.00
C ASP A 253 22.96 8.87 23.67
N ASN A 254 23.39 9.46 24.77
CA ASN A 254 24.62 9.04 25.46
C ASN A 254 24.57 7.56 25.89
N ILE A 255 23.42 7.02 26.27
CA ILE A 255 23.25 5.61 26.67
C ILE A 255 23.54 4.68 25.50
N VAL A 256 23.03 5.00 24.32
CA VAL A 256 23.30 4.25 23.09
C VAL A 256 24.78 4.36 22.74
N LEU A 257 25.35 5.56 22.77
CA LEU A 257 26.77 5.78 22.46
C LEU A 257 27.68 4.94 23.38
N GLU A 258 27.44 4.99 24.69
CA GLU A 258 28.18 4.19 25.68
C GLU A 258 28.05 2.69 25.48
N SER A 259 26.86 2.22 25.03
CA SER A 259 26.63 0.78 24.77
C SER A 259 27.37 0.26 23.54
N ILE A 260 27.72 1.13 22.59
CA ILE A 260 28.38 0.75 21.33
C ILE A 260 29.91 0.86 21.46
N ILE A 261 30.38 1.73 22.33
CA ILE A 261 31.81 2.02 22.52
C ILE A 261 32.37 1.08 23.58
N ASN A 262 33.37 0.27 23.22
CA ASN A 262 34.15 -0.49 24.19
C ASN A 262 35.10 0.43 24.97
N ASP A 263 35.52 0.03 26.19
CA ASP A 263 36.41 0.81 27.08
C ASP A 263 37.71 1.31 26.40
N GLU A 264 38.24 0.58 25.41
CA GLU A 264 39.42 0.96 24.62
C GLU A 264 39.14 2.09 23.61
N ASP A 265 37.91 2.28 23.17
CA ASP A 265 37.50 3.33 22.27
C ASP A 265 37.18 4.65 23.01
N MET A 266 36.77 4.56 24.30
CA MET A 266 36.54 5.74 25.16
C MET A 266 37.79 6.62 25.34
N ALA A 267 38.97 6.05 25.22
CA ALA A 267 40.24 6.81 25.29
C ALA A 267 40.47 7.72 24.06
N LYS A 268 39.63 7.63 23.03
CA LYS A 268 39.76 8.36 21.74
C LYS A 268 38.57 9.30 21.47
N GLU A 269 38.13 10.00 22.49
CA GLU A 269 36.87 10.82 22.54
C GLU A 269 36.61 11.80 21.37
N ASN A 270 37.55 11.96 20.42
CA ASN A 270 37.45 12.87 19.28
C ASN A 270 37.48 12.15 17.92
N ASP A 271 37.27 10.83 17.86
CA ASP A 271 37.44 10.07 16.63
C ASP A 271 36.12 10.00 15.83
N GLN A 272 36.18 10.47 14.59
CA GLN A 272 35.12 10.43 13.61
C GLN A 272 34.60 8.97 13.35
N SER A 273 35.45 7.97 13.64
CA SER A 273 35.13 6.54 13.53
C SER A 273 34.01 6.08 14.49
N ILE A 274 33.89 6.73 15.66
CA ILE A 274 32.83 6.41 16.64
C ILE A 274 31.46 6.84 16.09
N LYS A 275 31.41 8.01 15.47
CA LYS A 275 30.20 8.51 14.81
C LYS A 275 29.77 7.59 13.65
N GLU A 276 30.72 7.11 12.84
CA GLU A 276 30.47 6.15 11.78
C GLU A 276 29.91 4.82 12.30
N LYS A 277 30.33 4.33 13.47
CA LYS A 277 29.79 3.11 14.08
C LYS A 277 28.32 3.25 14.45
N VAL A 278 27.85 4.40 14.94
CA VAL A 278 26.44 4.67 15.21
C VAL A 278 25.63 4.71 13.92
N PHE A 279 26.19 5.23 12.83
CA PHE A 279 25.55 5.27 11.51
C PHE A 279 25.46 3.93 10.83
N THR A 280 26.39 3.03 11.11
CA THR A 280 26.46 1.69 10.52
C THR A 280 25.84 0.63 11.42
N PHE A 281 25.31 0.99 12.59
CA PHE A 281 24.65 0.04 13.47
C PHE A 281 23.47 -0.57 12.76
N GLN A 282 23.59 -1.86 12.50
CA GLN A 282 22.47 -2.70 12.06
C GLN A 282 22.07 -3.58 13.24
N PRO A 283 20.83 -3.43 13.74
CA PRO A 283 20.35 -4.27 14.81
C PRO A 283 20.51 -5.76 14.43
N LYS A 284 21.17 -6.53 15.27
CA LYS A 284 21.36 -7.96 15.02
C LYS A 284 20.20 -8.80 15.57
N GLY A 285 19.05 -8.19 15.79
CA GLY A 285 17.83 -8.82 16.26
C GLY A 285 18.13 -9.86 17.33
N CYS A 286 18.01 -9.50 18.58
CA CYS A 286 18.15 -10.39 19.71
C CYS A 286 16.78 -10.68 20.30
N PHE A 287 16.05 -11.64 19.76
CA PHE A 287 14.91 -12.26 20.49
C PHE A 287 14.78 -13.72 20.10
#